data_33c7eb5da782cd4d6c7179db5cf3f92d
#
_entry.id   33c7eb5da782cd4d6c7179db5cf3f92d
#
_cell.length_a   1.000
_cell.length_b   1.000
_cell.length_c   1.000
_cell.angle_alpha   90.00
_cell.angle_beta   90.00
_cell.angle_gamma   90.00
#
_symmetry.space_group_name_H-M   'P 1'
#
loop_
_entity.id
_entity.type
_entity.pdbx_description
1 polymer ?
#
loop_
_entity_poly.entity_id
_entity_poly.type
_entity_poly.pdbx_seq_one_letter_code
_entity_poly.pdbx_strand_id
1 'polypeptide(L)'
;MNKTVKGLNINYEEKGEGDLIVLLHGWGSNIKLFANLIDLLSKKYKVVAMDMPGFGGSDEPPAAWDVSGYVDFVIDFIKDYNVKEVMLLGHSFGGRVIIKMHSLKELPFKVTKVILVDSAGIMPPKSNKKSWRTRYYKMGKAVLSTKLMQKIAPDALENFRKKMGSADYAAASPMMRQVMVKVVNEDLEPYLSNIKCPTLLVWGVNDTATPLSDGEKRAKLIPDAGLVKLENAGHYSFLEQQFTFNRVMCSFMNIEN
;
A
#
# COMPACT_ATOMS: atom_id res chain seq x y z
N MET A 1 -16.68 -1.73 11.67
CA MET A 1 -16.57 -1.17 13.05
C MET A 1 -15.75 0.10 12.99
N ASN A 2 -15.81 0.96 14.03
CA ASN A 2 -14.99 2.16 14.08
C ASN A 2 -14.24 2.25 15.41
N LYS A 3 -13.01 2.76 15.40
CA LYS A 3 -12.25 3.14 16.60
C LYS A 3 -11.44 4.40 16.37
N THR A 4 -11.13 5.12 17.45
CA THR A 4 -10.28 6.31 17.38
C THR A 4 -8.82 5.95 17.63
N VAL A 5 -7.94 6.28 16.66
CA VAL A 5 -6.49 6.12 16.80
C VAL A 5 -5.81 7.43 16.41
N LYS A 6 -4.97 7.97 17.28
CA LYS A 6 -4.32 9.29 17.07
C LYS A 6 -5.31 10.42 16.73
N GLY A 7 -6.51 10.36 17.28
CA GLY A 7 -7.56 11.37 17.04
C GLY A 7 -8.31 11.20 15.71
N LEU A 8 -8.01 10.17 14.93
CA LEU A 8 -8.71 9.83 13.70
C LEU A 8 -9.73 8.73 13.94
N ASN A 9 -10.94 8.88 13.41
CA ASN A 9 -11.95 7.82 13.39
C ASN A 9 -11.63 6.86 12.25
N ILE A 10 -11.37 5.60 12.58
CA ILE A 10 -10.90 4.58 11.65
C ILE A 10 -11.94 3.50 11.49
N ASN A 11 -12.39 3.32 10.26
CA ASN A 11 -13.22 2.18 9.89
C ASN A 11 -12.35 0.94 9.75
N TYR A 12 -12.74 -0.15 10.42
CA TYR A 12 -12.03 -1.43 10.35
C TYR A 12 -12.98 -2.61 10.48
N GLU A 13 -12.52 -3.76 10.05
CA GLU A 13 -13.19 -5.04 10.21
C GLU A 13 -12.28 -5.99 10.99
N GLU A 14 -12.89 -6.73 11.92
CA GLU A 14 -12.20 -7.74 12.71
C GLU A 14 -13.01 -9.04 12.65
N LYS A 15 -12.34 -10.17 12.37
CA LYS A 15 -12.97 -11.48 12.27
C LYS A 15 -12.01 -12.59 12.66
N GLY A 16 -12.57 -13.66 13.27
CA GLY A 16 -11.79 -14.82 13.69
C GLY A 16 -11.07 -14.64 15.03
N GLU A 17 -10.33 -15.67 15.42
CA GLU A 17 -9.57 -15.74 16.67
C GLU A 17 -8.17 -16.30 16.41
N GLY A 18 -7.26 -16.21 17.39
CA GLY A 18 -5.88 -16.69 17.28
C GLY A 18 -4.87 -15.60 17.03
N ASP A 19 -3.76 -15.93 16.35
CA ASP A 19 -2.69 -14.99 16.08
C ASP A 19 -3.15 -13.87 15.15
N LEU A 20 -2.69 -12.64 15.43
CA LEU A 20 -3.12 -11.45 14.71
C LEU A 20 -2.49 -11.37 13.33
N ILE A 21 -3.31 -11.16 12.31
CA ILE A 21 -2.90 -10.71 10.98
C ILE A 21 -3.59 -9.40 10.62
N VAL A 22 -2.81 -8.41 10.19
CA VAL A 22 -3.31 -7.10 9.77
C VAL A 22 -3.19 -6.95 8.25
N LEU A 23 -4.28 -6.53 7.61
CA LEU A 23 -4.40 -6.34 6.17
C LEU A 23 -4.42 -4.86 5.83
N LEU A 24 -3.51 -4.43 4.95
CA LEU A 24 -3.36 -3.06 4.48
C LEU A 24 -3.64 -2.99 2.96
N HIS A 25 -4.66 -2.22 2.58
CA HIS A 25 -5.12 -2.12 1.19
C HIS A 25 -4.27 -1.18 0.32
N GLY A 26 -4.51 -1.20 -0.98
CA GLY A 26 -3.88 -0.31 -1.97
C GLY A 26 -4.43 1.12 -1.94
N TRP A 27 -3.75 2.03 -2.63
CA TRP A 27 -4.21 3.42 -2.80
C TRP A 27 -5.58 3.48 -3.46
N GLY A 28 -6.45 4.35 -2.96
CA GLY A 28 -7.81 4.53 -3.51
C GLY A 28 -8.76 3.35 -3.25
N SER A 29 -8.33 2.37 -2.45
CA SER A 29 -9.07 1.17 -2.13
C SER A 29 -9.67 1.24 -0.72
N ASN A 30 -10.24 0.13 -0.26
CA ASN A 30 -10.80 -0.03 1.09
C ASN A 30 -10.91 -1.51 1.46
N ILE A 31 -11.37 -1.79 2.69
CA ILE A 31 -11.53 -3.13 3.29
C ILE A 31 -12.33 -4.08 2.40
N LYS A 32 -13.36 -3.59 1.70
CA LYS A 32 -14.30 -4.46 0.94
C LYS A 32 -13.59 -5.34 -0.08
N LEU A 33 -12.43 -4.90 -0.61
CA LEU A 33 -11.64 -5.71 -1.53
C LEU A 33 -11.06 -6.98 -0.87
N PHE A 34 -10.94 -6.98 0.45
CA PHE A 34 -10.39 -8.11 1.21
C PHE A 34 -11.46 -9.06 1.75
N ALA A 35 -12.76 -8.87 1.46
CA ALA A 35 -13.84 -9.67 2.06
C ALA A 35 -13.58 -11.18 1.99
N ASN A 36 -13.28 -11.72 0.80
CA ASN A 36 -12.98 -13.15 0.63
C ASN A 36 -11.71 -13.58 1.38
N LEU A 37 -10.72 -12.71 1.46
CA LEU A 37 -9.47 -12.99 2.15
C LEU A 37 -9.65 -12.97 3.68
N ILE A 38 -10.47 -12.04 4.17
CA ILE A 38 -10.88 -11.99 5.57
C ILE A 38 -11.60 -13.29 5.93
N ASP A 39 -12.57 -13.74 5.13
CA ASP A 39 -13.28 -15.00 5.34
C ASP A 39 -12.36 -16.22 5.33
N LEU A 40 -11.38 -16.24 4.42
CA LEU A 40 -10.41 -17.32 4.33
C LEU A 40 -9.51 -17.39 5.57
N LEU A 41 -8.88 -16.26 5.90
CA LEU A 41 -7.88 -16.19 6.97
C LEU A 41 -8.53 -16.32 8.37
N SER A 42 -9.76 -15.84 8.56
CA SER A 42 -10.47 -15.90 9.83
C SER A 42 -10.84 -17.30 10.28
N LYS A 43 -10.68 -18.31 9.44
CA LYS A 43 -10.81 -19.72 9.84
C LYS A 43 -9.75 -20.16 10.86
N LYS A 44 -8.61 -19.43 10.92
CA LYS A 44 -7.48 -19.80 11.78
C LYS A 44 -6.86 -18.62 12.55
N TYR A 45 -7.05 -17.41 12.06
CA TYR A 45 -6.38 -16.22 12.57
C TYR A 45 -7.36 -15.15 12.99
N LYS A 46 -6.94 -14.31 13.92
CA LYS A 46 -7.61 -13.04 14.17
C LYS A 46 -7.22 -12.07 13.07
N VAL A 47 -8.11 -11.85 12.13
CA VAL A 47 -7.91 -10.97 10.97
C VAL A 47 -8.41 -9.58 11.29
N VAL A 48 -7.57 -8.59 11.04
CA VAL A 48 -7.95 -7.18 11.16
C VAL A 48 -7.60 -6.47 9.86
N ALA A 49 -8.59 -5.90 9.21
CA ALA A 49 -8.43 -5.06 8.04
C ALA A 49 -8.90 -3.64 8.36
N MET A 50 -8.11 -2.63 7.99
CA MET A 50 -8.48 -1.22 8.20
C MET A 50 -8.62 -0.48 6.89
N ASP A 51 -9.56 0.44 6.81
CA ASP A 51 -9.47 1.53 5.86
C ASP A 51 -8.38 2.48 6.35
N MET A 52 -7.25 2.53 5.63
CA MET A 52 -6.14 3.40 6.03
C MET A 52 -6.57 4.88 5.99
N PRO A 53 -5.98 5.76 6.84
CA PRO A 53 -6.33 7.18 6.87
C PRO A 53 -6.37 7.84 5.50
N GLY A 54 -7.49 8.50 5.20
CA GLY A 54 -7.76 9.11 3.90
C GLY A 54 -8.49 8.21 2.90
N PHE A 55 -8.89 6.99 3.31
CA PHE A 55 -9.55 6.03 2.42
C PHE A 55 -10.81 5.43 3.07
N GLY A 56 -11.70 4.94 2.22
CA GLY A 56 -12.91 4.23 2.66
C GLY A 56 -13.78 5.05 3.61
N GLY A 57 -14.04 4.51 4.78
CA GLY A 57 -14.81 5.15 5.86
C GLY A 57 -13.95 5.78 6.95
N SER A 58 -12.64 5.91 6.76
CA SER A 58 -11.70 6.50 7.73
C SER A 58 -11.46 7.98 7.46
N ASP A 59 -11.18 8.73 8.53
CA ASP A 59 -10.80 10.13 8.46
C ASP A 59 -9.51 10.34 7.65
N GLU A 60 -9.39 11.52 7.03
CA GLU A 60 -8.13 11.93 6.39
C GLU A 60 -7.06 12.27 7.44
N PRO A 61 -5.77 12.07 7.13
CA PRO A 61 -4.70 12.50 8.02
C PRO A 61 -4.73 14.02 8.21
N PRO A 62 -4.37 14.54 9.42
CA PRO A 62 -4.45 15.98 9.73
C PRO A 62 -3.42 16.83 8.96
N ALA A 63 -2.45 16.18 8.34
CA ALA A 63 -1.42 16.80 7.51
C ALA A 63 -1.03 15.84 6.37
N ALA A 64 -0.35 16.34 5.35
CA ALA A 64 0.14 15.50 4.27
C ALA A 64 1.24 14.55 4.77
N TRP A 65 0.88 13.32 5.11
CA TRP A 65 1.81 12.28 5.53
C TRP A 65 2.67 11.78 4.36
N ASP A 66 3.85 11.30 4.68
CA ASP A 66 4.67 10.41 3.88
C ASP A 66 4.41 8.94 4.29
N VAL A 67 5.22 8.00 3.80
CA VAL A 67 5.05 6.58 4.18
C VAL A 67 5.33 6.36 5.66
N SER A 68 6.23 7.14 6.28
CA SER A 68 6.53 7.04 7.71
C SER A 68 5.32 7.41 8.58
N GLY A 69 4.56 8.43 8.19
CA GLY A 69 3.33 8.80 8.90
C GLY A 69 2.29 7.66 8.93
N TYR A 70 2.17 6.91 7.83
CA TYR A 70 1.34 5.70 7.79
C TYR A 70 1.92 4.55 8.62
N VAL A 71 3.23 4.38 8.63
CA VAL A 71 3.90 3.38 9.48
C VAL A 71 3.61 3.64 10.95
N ASP A 72 3.83 4.88 11.41
CA ASP A 72 3.58 5.27 12.80
C ASP A 72 2.11 5.07 13.20
N PHE A 73 1.21 5.35 12.26
CA PHE A 73 -0.23 5.14 12.47
C PHE A 73 -0.56 3.65 12.59
N VAL A 74 -0.07 2.80 11.69
CA VAL A 74 -0.33 1.35 11.70
C VAL A 74 0.27 0.70 12.94
N ILE A 75 1.45 1.13 13.37
CA ILE A 75 2.06 0.66 14.62
C ILE A 75 1.15 0.98 15.81
N ASP A 76 0.66 2.21 15.92
CA ASP A 76 -0.21 2.60 17.05
C ASP A 76 -1.57 1.88 16.98
N PHE A 77 -2.10 1.64 15.77
CA PHE A 77 -3.30 0.84 15.60
C PHE A 77 -3.11 -0.61 16.10
N ILE A 78 -1.95 -1.24 15.82
CA ILE A 78 -1.63 -2.61 16.24
C ILE A 78 -1.40 -2.68 17.75
N LYS A 79 -0.79 -1.67 18.36
CA LYS A 79 -0.54 -1.62 19.83
C LYS A 79 -1.81 -1.82 20.66
N ASP A 80 -2.97 -1.36 20.18
CA ASP A 80 -4.24 -1.52 20.88
C ASP A 80 -4.64 -2.99 21.08
N TYR A 81 -4.07 -3.90 20.28
CA TYR A 81 -4.29 -5.35 20.41
C TYR A 81 -3.41 -6.01 21.48
N ASN A 82 -2.43 -5.28 22.01
CA ASN A 82 -1.50 -5.75 23.05
C ASN A 82 -0.86 -7.12 22.72
N VAL A 83 -0.50 -7.32 21.45
CA VAL A 83 0.12 -8.55 20.95
C VAL A 83 1.65 -8.43 20.91
N LYS A 84 2.35 -9.56 21.13
CA LYS A 84 3.81 -9.64 20.98
C LYS A 84 4.24 -9.94 19.56
N GLU A 85 3.38 -10.57 18.78
CA GLU A 85 3.66 -11.02 17.42
C GLU A 85 2.50 -10.65 16.50
N VAL A 86 2.80 -10.33 15.23
CA VAL A 86 1.82 -9.97 14.21
C VAL A 86 2.27 -10.47 12.84
N MET A 87 1.33 -10.86 12.02
CA MET A 87 1.52 -11.08 10.59
C MET A 87 0.97 -9.89 9.81
N LEU A 88 1.61 -9.54 8.69
CA LEU A 88 1.23 -8.39 7.89
C LEU A 88 0.97 -8.80 6.44
N LEU A 89 -0.16 -8.38 5.89
CA LEU A 89 -0.46 -8.48 4.48
C LEU A 89 -0.68 -7.09 3.90
N GLY A 90 0.01 -6.78 2.80
CA GLY A 90 -0.13 -5.49 2.11
C GLY A 90 -0.30 -5.64 0.61
N HIS A 91 -1.37 -5.06 0.08
CA HIS A 91 -1.57 -4.89 -1.35
C HIS A 91 -1.07 -3.51 -1.78
N SER A 92 -0.30 -3.44 -2.86
CA SER A 92 0.11 -2.19 -3.50
C SER A 92 0.68 -1.15 -2.49
N PHE A 93 -0.04 -0.07 -2.17
CA PHE A 93 0.34 0.93 -1.17
C PHE A 93 0.49 0.34 0.23
N GLY A 94 -0.36 -0.61 0.63
CA GLY A 94 -0.20 -1.32 1.91
C GLY A 94 1.14 -2.04 2.02
N GLY A 95 1.63 -2.58 0.92
CA GLY A 95 2.97 -3.16 0.85
C GLY A 95 4.10 -2.13 1.06
N ARG A 96 3.93 -0.88 0.57
CA ARG A 96 4.85 0.22 0.88
C ARG A 96 4.98 0.46 2.38
N VAL A 97 3.83 0.50 3.06
CA VAL A 97 3.79 0.74 4.52
C VAL A 97 4.53 -0.38 5.25
N ILE A 98 4.30 -1.64 4.87
CA ILE A 98 4.99 -2.79 5.47
C ILE A 98 6.50 -2.72 5.22
N ILE A 99 6.95 -2.48 3.99
CA ILE A 99 8.38 -2.39 3.68
C ILE A 99 9.04 -1.25 4.47
N LYS A 100 8.39 -0.08 4.52
CA LYS A 100 8.89 1.07 5.29
C LYS A 100 8.95 0.79 6.78
N MET A 101 8.00 0.03 7.34
CA MET A 101 8.01 -0.38 8.74
C MET A 101 9.32 -1.12 9.10
N HIS A 102 9.87 -1.93 8.19
CA HIS A 102 11.13 -2.62 8.37
C HIS A 102 12.38 -1.72 8.24
N SER A 103 12.21 -0.41 8.00
CA SER A 103 13.30 0.56 8.14
C SER A 103 13.58 0.96 9.59
N LEU A 104 12.64 0.70 10.49
CA LEU A 104 12.78 0.99 11.91
C LEU A 104 13.72 -0.01 12.58
N LYS A 105 14.55 0.47 13.50
CA LYS A 105 15.49 -0.39 14.26
C LYS A 105 14.75 -1.33 15.21
N GLU A 106 13.67 -0.87 15.80
CA GLU A 106 12.88 -1.60 16.78
C GLU A 106 11.39 -1.40 16.49
N LEU A 107 10.61 -2.44 16.67
CA LEU A 107 9.14 -2.44 16.62
C LEU A 107 8.61 -2.90 17.97
N PRO A 108 7.45 -2.41 18.42
CA PRO A 108 6.84 -2.82 19.70
C PRO A 108 6.29 -4.26 19.68
N PHE A 109 6.36 -4.92 18.55
CA PHE A 109 5.95 -6.31 18.30
C PHE A 109 6.89 -6.95 17.28
N LYS A 110 6.91 -8.28 17.25
CA LYS A 110 7.66 -9.05 16.25
C LYS A 110 6.78 -9.32 15.05
N VAL A 111 7.24 -9.01 13.85
CA VAL A 111 6.60 -9.45 12.60
C VAL A 111 7.02 -10.88 12.31
N THR A 112 6.07 -11.80 12.26
CA THR A 112 6.34 -13.25 12.10
C THR A 112 6.19 -13.73 10.67
N LYS A 113 5.33 -13.11 9.88
CA LYS A 113 5.18 -13.36 8.43
C LYS A 113 4.81 -12.07 7.72
N VAL A 114 5.24 -11.95 6.47
CA VAL A 114 4.86 -10.86 5.56
C VAL A 114 4.27 -11.44 4.28
N ILE A 115 3.17 -10.88 3.81
CA ILE A 115 2.59 -11.17 2.49
C ILE A 115 2.50 -9.86 1.72
N LEU A 116 3.19 -9.79 0.57
CA LEU A 116 3.17 -8.64 -0.32
C LEU A 116 2.49 -9.03 -1.63
N VAL A 117 1.35 -8.40 -1.91
CA VAL A 117 0.54 -8.67 -3.09
C VAL A 117 0.63 -7.48 -4.03
N ASP A 118 1.13 -7.67 -5.23
CA ASP A 118 1.26 -6.59 -6.24
C ASP A 118 1.82 -5.29 -5.62
N SER A 119 2.82 -5.43 -4.75
CA SER A 119 3.26 -4.39 -3.82
C SER A 119 4.01 -3.27 -4.53
N ALA A 120 3.70 -2.02 -4.22
CA ALA A 120 4.47 -0.86 -4.65
C ALA A 120 5.71 -0.64 -3.76
N GLY A 121 6.63 0.25 -4.17
CA GLY A 121 7.76 0.67 -3.33
C GLY A 121 9.12 0.65 -4.00
N ILE A 122 9.27 0.04 -5.17
CA ILE A 122 10.47 0.18 -6.00
C ILE A 122 10.26 1.34 -6.96
N MET A 123 11.24 2.21 -7.04
CA MET A 123 11.21 3.30 -8.01
C MET A 123 11.67 2.80 -9.38
N PRO A 124 10.97 3.16 -10.45
CA PRO A 124 11.44 2.83 -11.79
C PRO A 124 12.82 3.45 -12.03
N PRO A 125 13.70 2.80 -12.80
CA PRO A 125 15.00 3.35 -13.12
C PRO A 125 14.84 4.73 -13.73
N LYS A 126 15.70 5.68 -13.32
CA LYS A 126 15.69 7.06 -13.86
C LYS A 126 15.91 7.01 -15.36
N SER A 127 14.86 7.21 -16.14
CA SER A 127 14.97 7.34 -17.58
C SER A 127 15.71 8.65 -17.93
N ASN A 128 16.82 8.55 -18.67
CA ASN A 128 17.52 9.71 -19.21
C ASN A 128 16.69 10.43 -20.29
N LYS A 129 15.67 9.78 -20.83
CA LYS A 129 14.73 10.37 -21.80
C LYS A 129 13.59 11.06 -21.06
N LYS A 130 13.70 12.35 -20.82
CA LYS A 130 12.57 13.16 -20.35
C LYS A 130 11.49 13.13 -21.43
N SER A 131 10.40 12.42 -21.16
CA SER A 131 9.22 12.39 -22.05
C SER A 131 8.78 13.83 -22.36
N TRP A 132 8.34 14.09 -23.61
CA TRP A 132 7.73 15.36 -24.00
C TRP A 132 6.58 15.76 -23.06
N ARG A 133 5.83 14.79 -22.56
CA ARG A 133 4.76 14.96 -21.54
C ARG A 133 5.31 15.55 -20.25
N THR A 134 6.48 15.10 -19.78
CA THR A 134 7.15 15.65 -18.59
C THR A 134 7.61 17.09 -18.83
N ARG A 135 8.11 17.41 -20.04
CA ARG A 135 8.51 18.79 -20.40
C ARG A 135 7.28 19.70 -20.42
N TYR A 136 6.21 19.27 -21.10
CA TYR A 136 4.94 19.99 -21.17
C TYR A 136 4.37 20.25 -19.76
N TYR A 137 4.35 19.22 -18.90
CA TYR A 137 3.91 19.36 -17.51
C TYR A 137 4.75 20.40 -16.74
N LYS A 138 6.08 20.37 -16.87
CA LYS A 138 6.97 21.33 -16.18
C LYS A 138 6.72 22.75 -16.67
N MET A 139 6.57 22.96 -17.97
CA MET A 139 6.29 24.27 -18.55
C MET A 139 4.91 24.80 -18.09
N GLY A 140 3.87 24.00 -18.24
CA GLY A 140 2.52 24.37 -17.79
C GLY A 140 2.46 24.68 -16.30
N LYS A 141 3.11 23.86 -15.47
CA LYS A 141 3.23 24.11 -14.03
C LYS A 141 3.96 25.43 -13.75
N ALA A 142 5.06 25.71 -14.41
CA ALA A 142 5.82 26.94 -14.21
C ALA A 142 4.99 28.19 -14.51
N VAL A 143 4.27 28.20 -15.63
CA VAL A 143 3.39 29.31 -16.02
C VAL A 143 2.23 29.47 -15.04
N LEU A 144 1.50 28.38 -14.75
CA LEU A 144 0.31 28.41 -13.90
C LEU A 144 0.62 28.63 -12.41
N SER A 145 1.86 28.42 -11.98
CA SER A 145 2.28 28.68 -10.59
C SER A 145 2.71 30.14 -10.34
N THR A 146 2.73 31.00 -11.37
CA THR A 146 3.05 32.41 -11.20
C THR A 146 1.97 33.14 -10.38
N LYS A 147 2.38 34.14 -9.58
CA LYS A 147 1.42 34.91 -8.75
C LYS A 147 0.32 35.57 -9.60
N LEU A 148 0.63 35.97 -10.82
CA LEU A 148 -0.33 36.57 -11.74
C LEU A 148 -1.39 35.55 -12.15
N MET A 149 -0.98 34.34 -12.58
CA MET A 149 -1.92 33.29 -13.01
C MET A 149 -2.77 32.76 -11.84
N GLN A 150 -2.20 32.65 -10.65
CA GLN A 150 -2.96 32.27 -9.46
C GLN A 150 -4.02 33.31 -9.08
N LYS A 151 -3.79 34.58 -9.39
CA LYS A 151 -4.77 35.65 -9.15
C LYS A 151 -5.88 35.69 -10.21
N ILE A 152 -5.55 35.42 -11.47
CA ILE A 152 -6.50 35.47 -12.60
C ILE A 152 -7.31 34.18 -12.72
N ALA A 153 -6.67 33.03 -12.50
CA ALA A 153 -7.27 31.70 -12.63
C ALA A 153 -6.78 30.78 -11.49
N PRO A 154 -7.27 30.96 -10.26
CA PRO A 154 -6.78 30.26 -9.07
C PRO A 154 -6.82 28.74 -9.21
N ASP A 155 -7.82 28.19 -9.89
CA ASP A 155 -8.01 26.74 -10.05
C ASP A 155 -7.26 26.14 -11.27
N ALA A 156 -6.67 26.99 -12.14
CA ALA A 156 -6.07 26.51 -13.38
C ALA A 156 -4.89 25.56 -13.15
N LEU A 157 -4.05 25.84 -12.16
CA LEU A 157 -2.92 24.97 -11.81
C LEU A 157 -3.41 23.61 -11.30
N GLU A 158 -4.43 23.62 -10.46
CA GLU A 158 -4.98 22.39 -9.89
C GLU A 158 -5.70 21.55 -10.95
N ASN A 159 -6.49 22.16 -11.80
CA ASN A 159 -7.13 21.50 -12.93
C ASN A 159 -6.11 20.93 -13.93
N PHE A 160 -5.01 21.64 -14.17
CA PHE A 160 -3.92 21.14 -14.99
C PHE A 160 -3.23 19.93 -14.35
N ARG A 161 -2.97 19.95 -13.04
CA ARG A 161 -2.42 18.83 -12.30
C ARG A 161 -3.33 17.60 -12.37
N LYS A 162 -4.65 17.78 -12.17
CA LYS A 162 -5.64 16.70 -12.29
C LYS A 162 -5.63 16.07 -13.68
N LYS A 163 -5.64 16.91 -14.72
CA LYS A 163 -5.65 16.45 -16.12
C LYS A 163 -4.38 15.69 -16.52
N MET A 164 -3.25 16.07 -15.94
CA MET A 164 -1.95 15.45 -16.25
C MET A 164 -1.59 14.30 -15.32
N GLY A 165 -2.27 14.17 -14.17
CA GLY A 165 -2.09 13.12 -13.18
C GLY A 165 -2.75 11.79 -13.55
N SER A 166 -2.62 10.80 -12.66
CA SER A 166 -3.39 9.55 -12.74
C SER A 166 -4.86 9.77 -12.38
N ALA A 167 -5.71 8.79 -12.69
CA ALA A 167 -7.12 8.81 -12.28
C ALA A 167 -7.24 8.93 -10.74
N ASP A 168 -6.41 8.20 -10.00
CA ASP A 168 -6.36 8.26 -8.54
C ASP A 168 -5.99 9.65 -8.02
N TYR A 169 -5.01 10.32 -8.67
CA TYR A 169 -4.66 11.69 -8.31
C TYR A 169 -5.83 12.65 -8.57
N ALA A 170 -6.54 12.47 -9.68
CA ALA A 170 -7.68 13.31 -10.02
C ALA A 170 -8.86 13.14 -9.03
N ALA A 171 -9.11 11.91 -8.59
CA ALA A 171 -10.19 11.57 -7.65
C ALA A 171 -9.87 11.97 -6.19
N ALA A 172 -8.59 12.05 -5.82
CA ALA A 172 -8.18 12.34 -4.45
C ALA A 172 -8.52 13.78 -4.01
N SER A 173 -8.76 13.98 -2.70
CA SER A 173 -8.91 15.30 -2.09
C SER A 173 -7.63 16.14 -2.20
N PRO A 174 -7.67 17.44 -1.98
CA PRO A 174 -6.47 18.29 -1.98
C PRO A 174 -5.40 17.82 -1.00
N MET A 175 -5.80 17.32 0.20
CA MET A 175 -4.89 16.77 1.19
C MET A 175 -4.27 15.46 0.69
N MET A 176 -5.09 14.54 0.21
CA MET A 176 -4.64 13.23 -0.25
C MET A 176 -3.78 13.31 -1.52
N ARG A 177 -3.93 14.33 -2.37
CA ARG A 177 -2.99 14.58 -3.48
C ARG A 177 -1.60 14.93 -3.00
N GLN A 178 -1.49 15.71 -1.90
CA GLN A 178 -0.18 16.01 -1.30
C GLN A 178 0.44 14.76 -0.67
N VAL A 179 -0.37 13.94 0.00
CA VAL A 179 0.03 12.62 0.50
C VAL A 179 0.55 11.75 -0.64
N MET A 180 -0.23 11.61 -1.74
CA MET A 180 0.15 10.79 -2.89
C MET A 180 1.53 11.19 -3.43
N VAL A 181 1.78 12.49 -3.62
CA VAL A 181 3.08 12.97 -4.13
C VAL A 181 4.23 12.55 -3.22
N LYS A 182 4.04 12.55 -1.90
CA LYS A 182 5.08 12.12 -0.96
C LYS A 182 5.29 10.61 -1.03
N VAL A 183 4.21 9.83 -0.92
CA VAL A 183 4.32 8.38 -0.79
C VAL A 183 4.79 7.69 -2.07
N VAL A 184 4.41 8.17 -3.28
CA VAL A 184 4.83 7.52 -4.53
C VAL A 184 6.29 7.81 -4.91
N ASN A 185 6.89 8.88 -4.38
CA ASN A 185 8.25 9.27 -4.71
C ASN A 185 9.32 8.73 -3.74
N GLU A 186 8.93 7.97 -2.73
CA GLU A 186 9.86 7.34 -1.81
C GLU A 186 10.32 5.99 -2.37
N ASP A 187 11.63 5.79 -2.50
CA ASP A 187 12.21 4.51 -2.85
C ASP A 187 12.41 3.65 -1.59
N LEU A 188 11.80 2.49 -1.58
CA LEU A 188 11.83 1.58 -0.43
C LEU A 188 12.70 0.34 -0.67
N GLU A 189 13.33 0.24 -1.83
CA GLU A 189 14.24 -0.86 -2.17
C GLU A 189 15.32 -1.09 -1.10
N PRO A 190 15.98 -0.04 -0.53
CA PRO A 190 17.01 -0.23 0.48
C PRO A 190 16.56 -0.95 1.75
N TYR A 191 15.26 -1.01 2.02
CA TYR A 191 14.71 -1.63 3.24
C TYR A 191 14.28 -3.09 3.05
N LEU A 192 14.27 -3.60 1.81
CA LEU A 192 13.83 -4.97 1.52
C LEU A 192 14.67 -6.03 2.25
N SER A 193 15.98 -5.83 2.32
CA SER A 193 16.88 -6.74 3.02
C SER A 193 16.70 -6.77 4.54
N ASN A 194 15.93 -5.82 5.10
CA ASN A 194 15.62 -5.79 6.53
C ASN A 194 14.44 -6.69 6.91
N ILE A 195 13.64 -7.14 5.93
CA ILE A 195 12.56 -8.11 6.16
C ILE A 195 13.21 -9.48 6.38
N LYS A 196 13.21 -9.96 7.64
CA LYS A 196 13.90 -11.20 8.04
C LYS A 196 12.96 -12.37 8.31
N CYS A 197 11.65 -12.15 8.27
CA CYS A 197 10.67 -13.20 8.47
C CYS A 197 10.27 -13.84 7.12
N PRO A 198 9.69 -15.06 7.14
CA PRO A 198 9.11 -15.69 5.96
C PRO A 198 8.20 -14.75 5.21
N THR A 199 8.47 -14.54 3.93
CA THR A 199 7.77 -13.57 3.09
C THR A 199 7.22 -14.23 1.83
N LEU A 200 5.90 -14.10 1.65
CA LEU A 200 5.22 -14.50 0.42
C LEU A 200 5.03 -13.28 -0.47
N LEU A 201 5.54 -13.37 -1.69
CA LEU A 201 5.29 -12.41 -2.75
C LEU A 201 4.29 -13.02 -3.73
N VAL A 202 3.17 -12.34 -4.00
CA VAL A 202 2.21 -12.77 -5.01
C VAL A 202 2.06 -11.66 -6.04
N TRP A 203 2.16 -12.02 -7.32
CA TRP A 203 2.21 -11.04 -8.39
C TRP A 203 1.42 -11.45 -9.61
N GLY A 204 0.60 -10.52 -10.13
CA GLY A 204 -0.02 -10.66 -11.45
C GLY A 204 1.02 -10.50 -12.56
N VAL A 205 1.06 -11.46 -13.50
CA VAL A 205 2.03 -11.41 -14.62
C VAL A 205 1.79 -10.21 -15.52
N ASN A 206 0.54 -9.77 -15.64
CA ASN A 206 0.14 -8.64 -16.48
C ASN A 206 0.02 -7.31 -15.70
N ASP A 207 0.58 -7.23 -14.49
CA ASP A 207 0.53 -6.00 -13.70
C ASP A 207 1.35 -4.89 -14.36
N THR A 208 0.67 -3.82 -14.74
CA THR A 208 1.26 -2.62 -15.36
C THR A 208 1.50 -1.48 -14.36
N ALA A 209 0.91 -1.55 -13.17
CA ALA A 209 1.10 -0.55 -12.12
C ALA A 209 2.36 -0.82 -11.30
N THR A 210 2.56 -2.08 -10.91
CA THR A 210 3.78 -2.59 -10.27
C THR A 210 4.26 -3.81 -11.07
N PRO A 211 5.15 -3.63 -12.05
CA PRO A 211 5.53 -4.70 -12.97
C PRO A 211 6.08 -5.94 -12.25
N LEU A 212 5.86 -7.14 -12.83
CA LEU A 212 6.36 -8.41 -12.28
C LEU A 212 7.86 -8.37 -11.97
N SER A 213 8.64 -7.61 -12.74
CA SER A 213 10.07 -7.39 -12.47
C SER A 213 10.36 -6.82 -11.08
N ASP A 214 9.40 -6.06 -10.51
CA ASP A 214 9.50 -5.54 -9.16
C ASP A 214 9.33 -6.66 -8.12
N GLY A 215 8.44 -7.61 -8.36
CA GLY A 215 8.28 -8.83 -7.56
C GLY A 215 9.53 -9.71 -7.62
N GLU A 216 10.08 -9.92 -8.82
CA GLU A 216 11.32 -10.68 -9.03
C GLU A 216 12.54 -10.03 -8.34
N LYS A 217 12.59 -8.70 -8.33
CA LYS A 217 13.62 -7.96 -7.61
C LYS A 217 13.51 -8.14 -6.10
N ARG A 218 12.29 -8.08 -5.54
CA ARG A 218 12.03 -8.33 -4.12
C ARG A 218 12.41 -9.74 -3.69
N ALA A 219 12.08 -10.73 -4.52
CA ALA A 219 12.44 -12.12 -4.25
C ALA A 219 13.96 -12.34 -4.15
N LYS A 220 14.77 -11.49 -4.80
CA LYS A 220 16.24 -11.51 -4.70
C LYS A 220 16.78 -10.75 -3.51
N LEU A 221 16.07 -9.72 -3.04
CA LEU A 221 16.56 -8.80 -2.01
C LEU A 221 16.06 -9.16 -0.60
N ILE A 222 14.92 -9.81 -0.47
CA ILE A 222 14.37 -10.28 0.81
C ILE A 222 14.95 -11.67 1.08
N PRO A 223 15.65 -11.87 2.21
CA PRO A 223 16.40 -13.11 2.47
C PRO A 223 15.57 -14.39 2.49
N ASP A 224 14.34 -14.34 3.00
CA ASP A 224 13.43 -15.48 3.11
C ASP A 224 12.12 -15.17 2.39
N ALA A 225 12.19 -15.07 1.05
CA ALA A 225 11.04 -14.77 0.21
C ALA A 225 10.80 -15.81 -0.87
N GLY A 226 9.54 -16.20 -1.04
CA GLY A 226 9.02 -16.97 -2.18
C GLY A 226 8.13 -16.10 -3.06
N LEU A 227 8.32 -16.15 -4.39
CA LEU A 227 7.48 -15.45 -5.36
C LEU A 227 6.55 -16.42 -6.10
N VAL A 228 5.25 -16.13 -6.04
CA VAL A 228 4.22 -16.79 -6.83
C VAL A 228 3.73 -15.82 -7.90
N LYS A 229 3.78 -16.27 -9.15
CA LYS A 229 3.29 -15.54 -10.32
C LYS A 229 1.90 -16.04 -10.68
N LEU A 230 0.94 -15.13 -10.81
CA LEU A 230 -0.42 -15.45 -11.19
C LEU A 230 -0.63 -15.08 -12.66
N GLU A 231 -0.75 -16.09 -13.50
CA GLU A 231 -1.00 -15.91 -14.93
C GLU A 231 -2.37 -15.25 -15.16
N ASN A 232 -2.48 -14.46 -16.22
CA ASN A 232 -3.71 -13.74 -16.58
C ASN A 232 -4.26 -12.84 -15.48
N ALA A 233 -3.40 -12.30 -14.61
CA ALA A 233 -3.75 -11.37 -13.57
C ALA A 233 -2.95 -10.06 -13.70
N GLY A 234 -3.61 -8.95 -13.43
CA GLY A 234 -3.04 -7.61 -13.34
C GLY A 234 -2.79 -7.20 -11.90
N HIS A 235 -3.06 -5.92 -11.59
CA HIS A 235 -2.74 -5.29 -10.29
C HIS A 235 -3.64 -5.74 -9.12
N TYR A 236 -4.72 -6.43 -9.39
CA TYR A 236 -5.59 -7.03 -8.37
C TYR A 236 -5.55 -8.54 -8.47
N SER A 237 -4.36 -9.11 -8.50
CA SER A 237 -4.11 -10.53 -8.76
C SER A 237 -4.88 -11.45 -7.82
N PHE A 238 -5.07 -11.05 -6.57
CA PHE A 238 -5.83 -11.77 -5.54
C PHE A 238 -7.34 -11.83 -5.79
N LEU A 239 -7.87 -10.91 -6.61
CA LEU A 239 -9.27 -10.92 -7.06
C LEU A 239 -9.41 -11.63 -8.42
N GLU A 240 -8.50 -11.32 -9.34
CA GLU A 240 -8.56 -11.81 -10.72
C GLU A 240 -8.27 -13.32 -10.81
N GLN A 241 -7.42 -13.84 -9.92
CA GLN A 241 -7.07 -15.27 -9.82
C GLN A 241 -7.36 -15.80 -8.40
N GLN A 242 -8.52 -15.47 -7.85
CA GLN A 242 -8.90 -15.73 -6.47
C GLN A 242 -8.72 -17.19 -6.04
N PHE A 243 -9.10 -18.15 -6.88
CA PHE A 243 -8.99 -19.58 -6.56
C PHE A 243 -7.53 -19.98 -6.34
N THR A 244 -6.65 -19.63 -7.26
CA THR A 244 -5.21 -19.92 -7.16
C THR A 244 -4.58 -19.17 -6.00
N PHE A 245 -4.93 -17.90 -5.84
CA PHE A 245 -4.47 -17.07 -4.72
C PHE A 245 -4.84 -17.69 -3.37
N ASN A 246 -6.09 -18.11 -3.19
CA ASN A 246 -6.54 -18.72 -1.96
C ASN A 246 -5.77 -20.01 -1.62
N ARG A 247 -5.49 -20.85 -2.61
CA ARG A 247 -4.67 -22.07 -2.40
C ARG A 247 -3.25 -21.75 -1.96
N VAL A 248 -2.63 -20.73 -2.57
CA VAL A 248 -1.31 -20.23 -2.18
C VAL A 248 -1.34 -19.72 -0.74
N MET A 249 -2.36 -18.93 -0.40
CA MET A 249 -2.54 -18.42 0.97
C MET A 249 -2.77 -19.55 1.98
N CYS A 250 -3.60 -20.54 1.68
CA CYS A 250 -3.81 -21.70 2.56
C CYS A 250 -2.49 -22.43 2.84
N SER A 251 -1.70 -22.68 1.79
CA SER A 251 -0.39 -23.33 1.92
C SER A 251 0.57 -22.54 2.80
N PHE A 252 0.76 -21.23 2.53
CA PHE A 252 1.68 -20.38 3.27
C PHE A 252 1.25 -20.13 4.71
N MET A 253 -0.06 -20.03 4.93
CA MET A 253 -0.66 -19.76 6.24
C MET A 253 -1.03 -21.05 7.00
N ASN A 254 -0.77 -22.24 6.43
CA ASN A 254 -1.15 -23.54 7.03
C ASN A 254 -2.65 -23.60 7.43
N ILE A 255 -3.51 -23.13 6.53
CA ILE A 255 -4.98 -23.24 6.68
C ILE A 255 -5.43 -24.51 5.96
N GLU A 256 -6.15 -25.37 6.67
CA GLU A 256 -6.76 -26.55 6.06
C GLU A 256 -7.86 -26.15 5.07
N ASN A 257 -7.88 -26.80 3.90
CA ASN A 257 -8.86 -26.53 2.83
C ASN A 257 -10.23 -27.11 3.17
#